data_b9a1f3172b09de0b9c7f15849cee6ed5
#
_entry.id   b9a1f3172b09de0b9c7f15849cee6ed5
#
_cell.length_a   1.000
_cell.length_b   1.000
_cell.length_c   1.000
_cell.angle_alpha   90.00
_cell.angle_beta   90.00
_cell.angle_gamma   90.00
#
_symmetry.space_group_name_H-M   'P 1'
#
loop_
_entity.id
_entity.type
_entity.pdbx_description
1 polymer ?
#
loop_
_entity_poly.entity_id
_entity_poly.type
_entity_poly.pdbx_seq_one_letter_code
_entity_poly.pdbx_strand_id
1 'polypeptide(L)'
;MILFAIPGLLFLGSLILVIAHSYRTNTARSWVIAMTTALIAWIASFVMRLYLPSELELLKWFPGTKFEESLGLVVDYINWPYMVAVLSMCVAALLTDTTRAEPGINPYSWSQTLSITALNLIAILAANPLTMAIAWMITDLVELFILLRLSKAAELGSKIVSLFTIRIFSTFMLITATSIAWQGQAFAGFDIMQPNASLFFLIAAGLRLGVFPLNLPILDSPELRWGAGTLFRLTPAASALVLIAHLPAGLLVFNQNLLNVVQVFTLIAAFYSSLMWLTRKTNFEGRLYWMVAFSAFAIQSALNGHSEASRVWGLGLLLSGSLLFLFNPPIRRIRFLPLLGLLGFIGLPYTLAASGWEGLLPDTFNFTSVIMILTHAFLVLGYVRYIIGADSTITGLEKYARITFPLGLVSLIQTILVLGLIGWPAVLTVGNLRGSLAILAIVLLGILIGWRFGFRMETDVLSRKIPFFRLFLIIFNFLRQALSLSWVSGLVNRVYTSTSGLVAFFSQIFEGDGGILWSVVFLFVLSILLLFPGL
;
A
#
# COMPACT_ATOMS: atom_id res chain seq x y z
N MET A 1 -10.62 -19.04 -16.08
CA MET A 1 -11.32 -17.95 -16.80
C MET A 1 -12.00 -16.94 -15.86
N ILE A 2 -12.74 -17.34 -14.84
CA ILE A 2 -13.41 -16.42 -13.89
C ILE A 2 -12.41 -15.48 -13.20
N LEU A 3 -11.20 -15.94 -12.92
CA LEU A 3 -10.12 -15.20 -12.27
C LEU A 3 -9.70 -13.93 -13.04
N PHE A 4 -9.58 -14.02 -14.35
CA PHE A 4 -9.29 -12.88 -15.22
C PHE A 4 -10.52 -12.00 -15.47
N ALA A 5 -11.73 -12.57 -15.31
CA ALA A 5 -12.97 -11.84 -15.57
C ALA A 5 -13.15 -10.64 -14.61
N ILE A 6 -12.70 -10.76 -13.34
CA ILE A 6 -12.84 -9.67 -12.35
C ILE A 6 -12.01 -8.44 -12.74
N PRO A 7 -10.66 -8.51 -12.90
CA PRO A 7 -9.90 -7.37 -13.36
C PRO A 7 -10.28 -6.95 -14.79
N GLY A 8 -10.61 -7.90 -15.67
CA GLY A 8 -11.07 -7.62 -17.04
C GLY A 8 -12.36 -6.81 -17.07
N LEU A 9 -13.32 -7.11 -16.19
CA LEU A 9 -14.57 -6.35 -16.06
C LEU A 9 -14.28 -4.89 -15.65
N LEU A 10 -13.37 -4.68 -14.69
CA LEU A 10 -12.98 -3.33 -14.26
C LEU A 10 -12.28 -2.56 -15.39
N PHE A 11 -11.42 -3.21 -16.19
CA PHE A 11 -10.81 -2.58 -17.37
C PHE A 11 -11.85 -2.23 -18.43
N LEU A 12 -12.80 -3.11 -18.71
CA LEU A 12 -13.89 -2.84 -19.64
C LEU A 12 -14.75 -1.66 -19.16
N GLY A 13 -15.12 -1.64 -17.89
CA GLY A 13 -15.83 -0.50 -17.29
C GLY A 13 -15.04 0.80 -17.39
N SER A 14 -13.72 0.75 -17.13
CA SER A 14 -12.84 1.89 -17.29
C SER A 14 -12.80 2.40 -18.73
N LEU A 15 -12.68 1.51 -19.72
CA LEU A 15 -12.68 1.85 -21.15
C LEU A 15 -14.01 2.49 -21.57
N ILE A 16 -15.14 1.91 -21.16
CA ILE A 16 -16.47 2.47 -21.40
C ILE A 16 -16.58 3.90 -20.86
N LEU A 17 -16.02 4.16 -19.67
CA LEU A 17 -16.03 5.50 -19.07
C LEU A 17 -15.15 6.50 -19.83
N VAL A 18 -14.01 6.08 -20.36
CA VAL A 18 -13.16 6.93 -21.24
C VAL A 18 -13.94 7.30 -22.51
N ILE A 19 -14.60 6.32 -23.14
CA ILE A 19 -15.45 6.53 -24.32
C ILE A 19 -16.61 7.46 -23.97
N ALA A 20 -17.30 7.21 -22.86
CA ALA A 20 -18.40 8.03 -22.37
C ALA A 20 -17.97 9.49 -22.12
N HIS A 21 -16.77 9.69 -21.62
CA HIS A 21 -16.21 11.04 -21.45
C HIS A 21 -16.02 11.78 -22.78
N SER A 22 -15.55 11.07 -23.82
CA SER A 22 -15.36 11.64 -25.16
C SER A 22 -16.68 12.08 -25.80
N TYR A 23 -17.77 11.36 -25.52
CA TYR A 23 -19.12 11.70 -25.99
C TYR A 23 -19.89 12.68 -25.10
N ARG A 24 -19.23 13.28 -24.09
CA ARG A 24 -19.83 14.24 -23.15
C ARG A 24 -21.12 13.73 -22.49
N THR A 25 -21.12 12.46 -22.10
CA THR A 25 -22.28 11.87 -21.43
C THR A 25 -22.56 12.50 -20.06
N ASN A 26 -23.79 12.36 -19.60
CA ASN A 26 -24.21 12.83 -18.29
C ASN A 26 -23.39 12.16 -17.18
N THR A 27 -22.84 12.94 -16.26
CA THR A 27 -22.02 12.47 -15.12
C THR A 27 -22.75 11.43 -14.27
N ALA A 28 -24.06 11.57 -14.06
CA ALA A 28 -24.86 10.59 -13.32
C ALA A 28 -24.86 9.21 -13.98
N ARG A 29 -25.00 9.15 -15.32
CA ARG A 29 -24.93 7.87 -16.06
C ARG A 29 -23.56 7.23 -15.98
N SER A 30 -22.52 8.04 -16.09
CA SER A 30 -21.14 7.55 -15.98
C SER A 30 -20.85 7.02 -14.56
N TRP A 31 -21.37 7.67 -13.53
CA TRP A 31 -21.26 7.16 -12.17
C TRP A 31 -21.98 5.81 -11.98
N VAL A 32 -23.18 5.67 -12.55
CA VAL A 32 -23.91 4.39 -12.50
C VAL A 32 -23.11 3.28 -13.20
N ILE A 33 -22.49 3.54 -14.34
CA ILE A 33 -21.63 2.56 -15.04
C ILE A 33 -20.44 2.16 -14.15
N ALA A 34 -19.74 3.13 -13.56
CA ALA A 34 -18.63 2.87 -12.66
C ALA A 34 -19.06 2.01 -11.46
N MET A 35 -20.17 2.40 -10.83
CA MET A 35 -20.69 1.75 -9.65
C MET A 35 -21.18 0.32 -9.93
N THR A 36 -21.93 0.11 -11.02
CA THR A 36 -22.40 -1.24 -11.39
C THR A 36 -21.24 -2.16 -11.73
N THR A 37 -20.22 -1.68 -12.44
CA THR A 37 -19.01 -2.44 -12.75
C THR A 37 -18.26 -2.85 -11.47
N ALA A 38 -18.03 -1.92 -10.57
CA ALA A 38 -17.35 -2.19 -9.31
C ALA A 38 -18.17 -3.13 -8.41
N LEU A 39 -19.50 -2.98 -8.38
CA LEU A 39 -20.37 -3.82 -7.56
C LEU A 39 -20.41 -5.27 -8.07
N ILE A 40 -20.49 -5.47 -9.39
CA ILE A 40 -20.45 -6.81 -9.98
C ILE A 40 -19.11 -7.48 -9.68
N ALA A 41 -17.98 -6.77 -9.84
CA ALA A 41 -16.66 -7.27 -9.49
C ALA A 41 -16.54 -7.62 -8.00
N TRP A 42 -17.11 -6.79 -7.14
CA TRP A 42 -17.12 -7.01 -5.69
C TRP A 42 -17.94 -8.25 -5.30
N ILE A 43 -19.15 -8.41 -5.84
CA ILE A 43 -19.97 -9.61 -5.61
C ILE A 43 -19.25 -10.85 -6.15
N ALA A 44 -18.66 -10.78 -7.35
CA ALA A 44 -17.89 -11.87 -7.93
C ALA A 44 -16.73 -12.30 -7.04
N SER A 45 -16.08 -11.37 -6.34
CA SER A 45 -14.99 -11.69 -5.41
C SER A 45 -15.45 -12.54 -4.21
N PHE A 46 -16.67 -12.35 -3.72
CA PHE A 46 -17.23 -13.22 -2.67
C PHE A 46 -17.57 -14.61 -3.22
N VAL A 47 -18.08 -14.69 -4.43
CA VAL A 47 -18.38 -15.97 -5.09
C VAL A 47 -17.10 -16.78 -5.33
N MET A 48 -15.97 -16.12 -5.62
CA MET A 48 -14.66 -16.79 -5.75
C MET A 48 -14.24 -17.60 -4.52
N ARG A 49 -14.76 -17.27 -3.35
CA ARG A 49 -14.54 -18.08 -2.12
C ARG A 49 -14.86 -19.54 -2.28
N LEU A 50 -15.87 -19.87 -3.09
CA LEU A 50 -16.34 -21.24 -3.34
C LEU A 50 -15.38 -22.04 -4.23
N TYR A 51 -14.48 -21.38 -4.92
CA TYR A 51 -13.58 -21.95 -5.93
C TYR A 51 -12.10 -21.89 -5.49
N LEU A 52 -11.81 -21.67 -4.22
CA LEU A 52 -10.45 -21.64 -3.70
C LEU A 52 -9.89 -23.07 -3.49
N PRO A 53 -8.62 -23.32 -3.82
CA PRO A 53 -7.71 -22.48 -4.61
C PRO A 53 -8.01 -22.55 -6.11
N SER A 54 -7.68 -21.50 -6.85
CA SER A 54 -7.91 -21.42 -8.30
C SER A 54 -6.72 -20.76 -8.98
N GLU A 55 -6.23 -21.37 -10.05
CA GLU A 55 -5.07 -20.93 -10.81
C GLU A 55 -5.43 -20.68 -12.27
N LEU A 56 -4.76 -19.72 -12.89
CA LEU A 56 -4.91 -19.40 -14.30
C LEU A 56 -3.55 -19.04 -14.89
N GLU A 57 -3.08 -19.86 -15.81
CA GLU A 57 -1.94 -19.53 -16.66
C GLU A 57 -2.36 -18.55 -17.75
N LEU A 58 -1.67 -17.41 -17.86
CA LEU A 58 -1.98 -16.38 -18.86
C LEU A 58 -1.15 -16.56 -20.14
N LEU A 59 0.16 -16.73 -20.00
CA LEU A 59 1.10 -16.81 -21.12
C LEU A 59 2.32 -17.63 -20.71
N LYS A 60 2.70 -18.59 -21.54
CA LYS A 60 3.99 -19.27 -21.42
C LYS A 60 5.06 -18.38 -22.04
N TRP A 61 5.95 -17.84 -21.20
CA TRP A 61 7.06 -17.03 -21.66
C TRP A 61 8.18 -17.97 -22.13
N PHE A 62 8.48 -18.02 -23.43
CA PHE A 62 9.47 -18.90 -24.04
C PHE A 62 9.24 -20.42 -23.83
N PRO A 63 8.40 -21.06 -24.61
CA PRO A 63 8.27 -22.51 -24.61
C PRO A 63 9.61 -23.15 -25.09
N GLY A 64 10.17 -24.03 -24.26
CA GLY A 64 11.37 -24.83 -24.61
C GLY A 64 12.71 -24.29 -24.13
N THR A 65 12.74 -23.20 -23.37
CA THR A 65 13.95 -22.70 -22.70
C THR A 65 13.87 -22.90 -21.18
N LYS A 66 14.98 -22.67 -20.46
CA LYS A 66 15.04 -22.76 -18.99
C LYS A 66 14.05 -21.85 -18.23
N PHE A 67 13.31 -20.99 -18.94
CA PHE A 67 12.21 -20.16 -18.46
C PHE A 67 10.87 -20.86 -18.75
N GLU A 68 10.61 -21.98 -18.09
CA GLU A 68 9.32 -22.68 -18.23
C GLU A 68 8.15 -21.99 -17.53
N GLU A 69 8.35 -20.82 -16.95
CA GLU A 69 7.29 -20.15 -16.21
C GLU A 69 6.31 -19.39 -17.07
N SER A 70 5.07 -19.67 -16.78
CA SER A 70 3.94 -18.92 -17.28
C SER A 70 3.67 -17.71 -16.42
N LEU A 71 3.36 -16.57 -17.04
CA LEU A 71 2.67 -15.51 -16.34
C LEU A 71 1.33 -16.07 -15.86
N GLY A 72 1.09 -16.05 -14.57
CA GLY A 72 -0.07 -16.70 -13.98
C GLY A 72 -0.74 -15.83 -12.91
N LEU A 73 -2.02 -16.11 -12.70
CA LEU A 73 -2.80 -15.58 -11.60
C LEU A 73 -3.26 -16.72 -10.70
N VAL A 74 -3.21 -16.51 -9.41
CA VAL A 74 -3.68 -17.46 -8.39
C VAL A 74 -4.60 -16.76 -7.42
N VAL A 75 -5.66 -17.43 -7.02
CA VAL A 75 -6.47 -17.04 -5.86
C VAL A 75 -6.44 -18.18 -4.86
N ASP A 76 -5.89 -17.88 -3.70
CA ASP A 76 -5.81 -18.78 -2.55
C ASP A 76 -6.38 -18.13 -1.28
N TYR A 77 -6.19 -18.76 -0.13
CA TYR A 77 -6.61 -18.20 1.16
C TYR A 77 -5.80 -16.98 1.60
N ILE A 78 -4.64 -16.70 1.00
CA ILE A 78 -3.82 -15.52 1.29
C ILE A 78 -4.27 -14.33 0.45
N ASN A 79 -4.46 -14.53 -0.87
CA ASN A 79 -4.78 -13.47 -1.83
C ASN A 79 -6.24 -13.04 -1.78
N TRP A 80 -7.15 -14.01 -1.57
CA TRP A 80 -8.58 -13.75 -1.62
C TRP A 80 -9.06 -12.65 -0.66
N PRO A 81 -8.65 -12.60 0.63
CA PRO A 81 -9.08 -11.51 1.53
C PRO A 81 -8.61 -10.13 1.07
N TYR A 82 -7.41 -10.04 0.49
CA TYR A 82 -6.89 -8.80 -0.08
C TYR A 82 -7.66 -8.36 -1.33
N MET A 83 -8.02 -9.30 -2.20
CA MET A 83 -8.88 -9.04 -3.35
C MET A 83 -10.22 -8.45 -2.91
N VAL A 84 -10.89 -9.07 -1.94
CA VAL A 84 -12.16 -8.59 -1.38
C VAL A 84 -11.98 -7.21 -0.75
N ALA A 85 -10.91 -6.99 0.02
CA ALA A 85 -10.63 -5.71 0.66
C ALA A 85 -10.47 -4.58 -0.38
N VAL A 86 -9.66 -4.79 -1.42
CA VAL A 86 -9.41 -3.79 -2.47
C VAL A 86 -10.68 -3.48 -3.27
N LEU A 87 -11.48 -4.48 -3.59
CA LEU A 87 -12.77 -4.25 -4.28
C LEU A 87 -13.78 -3.52 -3.39
N SER A 88 -13.82 -3.83 -2.09
CA SER A 88 -14.64 -3.09 -1.13
C SER A 88 -14.21 -1.64 -1.01
N MET A 89 -12.89 -1.38 -1.05
CA MET A 89 -12.34 -0.02 -1.08
C MET A 89 -12.76 0.72 -2.35
N CYS A 90 -12.76 0.06 -3.51
CA CYS A 90 -13.20 0.64 -4.78
C CYS A 90 -14.68 1.04 -4.72
N VAL A 91 -15.56 0.13 -4.26
CA VAL A 91 -16.99 0.40 -4.07
C VAL A 91 -17.20 1.55 -3.09
N ALA A 92 -16.52 1.53 -1.94
CA ALA A 92 -16.63 2.58 -0.93
C ALA A 92 -16.14 3.94 -1.46
N ALA A 93 -15.06 3.97 -2.23
CA ALA A 93 -14.55 5.18 -2.85
C ALA A 93 -15.57 5.78 -3.84
N LEU A 94 -16.14 4.97 -4.72
CA LEU A 94 -17.16 5.43 -5.69
C LEU A 94 -18.44 5.92 -5.00
N LEU A 95 -18.89 5.27 -3.92
CA LEU A 95 -20.05 5.69 -3.14
C LEU A 95 -19.80 7.01 -2.39
N THR A 96 -18.61 7.19 -1.85
CA THR A 96 -18.26 8.41 -1.10
C THR A 96 -17.96 9.59 -2.01
N ASP A 97 -17.54 9.36 -3.26
CA ASP A 97 -17.27 10.42 -4.24
C ASP A 97 -18.50 11.26 -4.58
N THR A 98 -19.71 10.74 -4.42
CA THR A 98 -20.97 11.49 -4.66
C THR A 98 -21.18 12.68 -3.72
N THR A 99 -20.49 12.74 -2.59
CA THR A 99 -20.57 13.87 -1.65
C THR A 99 -19.81 15.10 -2.12
N ARG A 100 -19.12 15.02 -3.23
CA ARG A 100 -18.11 15.99 -3.66
C ARG A 100 -18.59 16.70 -4.92
N ALA A 101 -19.40 17.72 -4.70
CA ALA A 101 -19.82 18.64 -5.76
C ALA A 101 -18.70 19.60 -6.18
N GLU A 102 -17.44 19.15 -6.26
CA GLU A 102 -16.35 19.99 -6.76
C GLU A 102 -16.26 19.93 -8.30
N PRO A 103 -15.89 21.06 -8.97
CA PRO A 103 -15.73 21.13 -10.42
C PRO A 103 -14.51 20.33 -10.91
N GLY A 104 -14.50 19.02 -10.71
CA GLY A 104 -13.40 18.13 -11.05
C GLY A 104 -13.79 16.66 -11.10
N ILE A 105 -14.98 16.30 -10.62
CA ILE A 105 -15.51 14.94 -10.75
C ILE A 105 -16.02 14.77 -12.17
N ASN A 106 -15.29 13.98 -12.93
CA ASN A 106 -15.66 13.65 -14.32
C ASN A 106 -15.56 12.14 -14.53
N PRO A 107 -16.16 11.59 -15.60
CA PRO A 107 -16.11 10.18 -15.93
C PRO A 107 -14.68 9.61 -16.01
N TYR A 108 -13.72 10.45 -16.38
CA TYR A 108 -12.31 10.10 -16.43
C TYR A 108 -11.71 9.79 -15.04
N SER A 109 -12.12 10.49 -14.00
CA SER A 109 -11.69 10.20 -12.62
C SER A 109 -12.13 8.81 -12.16
N TRP A 110 -13.37 8.41 -12.47
CA TRP A 110 -13.86 7.06 -12.14
C TRP A 110 -13.21 5.98 -12.99
N SER A 111 -12.91 6.28 -14.27
CA SER A 111 -12.12 5.39 -15.11
C SER A 111 -10.75 5.11 -14.51
N GLN A 112 -10.05 6.14 -14.03
CA GLN A 112 -8.76 6.00 -13.33
C GLN A 112 -8.90 5.13 -12.08
N THR A 113 -9.96 5.33 -11.29
CA THR A 113 -10.27 4.53 -10.10
C THR A 113 -10.40 3.05 -10.45
N LEU A 114 -11.17 2.70 -11.48
CA LEU A 114 -11.35 1.32 -11.93
C LEU A 114 -10.06 0.72 -12.49
N SER A 115 -9.31 1.48 -13.32
CA SER A 115 -8.05 1.02 -13.93
C SER A 115 -7.00 0.69 -12.87
N ILE A 116 -6.78 1.60 -11.90
CA ILE A 116 -5.81 1.39 -10.82
C ILE A 116 -6.22 0.20 -9.96
N THR A 117 -7.50 0.05 -9.67
CA THR A 117 -8.01 -1.11 -8.94
C THR A 117 -7.74 -2.40 -9.71
N ALA A 118 -8.02 -2.44 -11.01
CA ALA A 118 -7.79 -3.61 -11.85
C ALA A 118 -6.31 -4.01 -11.93
N LEU A 119 -5.41 -3.04 -12.11
CA LEU A 119 -3.96 -3.28 -12.16
C LEU A 119 -3.43 -3.82 -10.83
N ASN A 120 -3.84 -3.22 -9.72
CA ASN A 120 -3.43 -3.70 -8.40
C ASN A 120 -4.03 -5.07 -8.07
N LEU A 121 -5.23 -5.41 -8.56
CA LEU A 121 -5.76 -6.76 -8.45
C LEU A 121 -4.90 -7.78 -9.18
N ILE A 122 -4.40 -7.48 -10.38
CA ILE A 122 -3.46 -8.36 -11.09
C ILE A 122 -2.19 -8.57 -10.25
N ALA A 123 -1.67 -7.52 -9.62
CA ALA A 123 -0.50 -7.64 -8.74
C ALA A 123 -0.78 -8.47 -7.48
N ILE A 124 -1.97 -8.34 -6.87
CA ILE A 124 -2.41 -9.11 -5.71
C ILE A 124 -2.58 -10.59 -6.06
N LEU A 125 -3.09 -10.87 -7.26
CA LEU A 125 -3.38 -12.22 -7.74
C LEU A 125 -2.21 -12.87 -8.48
N ALA A 126 -1.05 -12.24 -8.53
CA ALA A 126 0.13 -12.79 -9.19
C ALA A 126 0.49 -14.16 -8.61
N ALA A 127 0.63 -15.18 -9.47
CA ALA A 127 1.00 -16.52 -9.07
C ALA A 127 2.49 -16.65 -8.71
N ASN A 128 3.32 -15.76 -9.25
CA ASN A 128 4.76 -15.76 -9.06
C ASN A 128 5.35 -14.34 -8.98
N PRO A 129 6.57 -14.19 -8.45
CA PRO A 129 7.22 -12.89 -8.31
C PRO A 129 7.43 -12.14 -9.62
N LEU A 130 7.63 -12.85 -10.75
CA LEU A 130 7.80 -12.24 -12.06
C LEU A 130 6.50 -11.57 -12.51
N THR A 131 5.37 -12.27 -12.41
CA THR A 131 4.04 -11.71 -12.72
C THR A 131 3.76 -10.47 -11.85
N MET A 132 4.11 -10.54 -10.55
CA MET A 132 3.97 -9.42 -9.63
C MET A 132 4.86 -8.23 -10.04
N ALA A 133 6.12 -8.46 -10.41
CA ALA A 133 7.04 -7.40 -10.85
C ALA A 133 6.53 -6.68 -12.10
N ILE A 134 6.04 -7.42 -13.10
CA ILE A 134 5.44 -6.85 -14.31
C ILE A 134 4.19 -6.04 -13.97
N ALA A 135 3.32 -6.58 -13.13
CA ALA A 135 2.12 -5.87 -12.69
C ALA A 135 2.46 -4.59 -11.91
N TRP A 136 3.50 -4.60 -11.07
CA TRP A 136 3.99 -3.42 -10.38
C TRP A 136 4.52 -2.36 -11.34
N MET A 137 5.34 -2.75 -12.32
CA MET A 137 5.88 -1.82 -13.32
C MET A 137 4.75 -1.12 -14.09
N ILE A 138 3.76 -1.87 -14.57
CA ILE A 138 2.63 -1.31 -15.31
C ILE A 138 1.80 -0.38 -14.40
N THR A 139 1.53 -0.81 -13.18
CA THR A 139 0.77 -0.01 -12.20
C THR A 139 1.47 1.30 -11.89
N ASP A 140 2.78 1.26 -11.62
CA ASP A 140 3.58 2.43 -11.26
C ASP A 140 3.68 3.43 -12.43
N LEU A 141 3.81 2.95 -13.66
CA LEU A 141 3.79 3.79 -14.86
C LEU A 141 2.43 4.49 -15.05
N VAL A 142 1.33 3.72 -14.96
CA VAL A 142 -0.02 4.29 -15.10
C VAL A 142 -0.28 5.32 -13.99
N GLU A 143 0.11 5.01 -12.77
CA GLU A 143 -0.03 5.92 -11.63
C GLU A 143 0.81 7.19 -11.81
N LEU A 144 2.05 7.06 -12.30
CA LEU A 144 2.91 8.20 -12.63
C LEU A 144 2.23 9.15 -13.62
N PHE A 145 1.71 8.61 -14.73
CA PHE A 145 1.03 9.43 -15.74
C PHE A 145 -0.20 10.12 -15.19
N ILE A 146 -1.01 9.44 -14.38
CA ILE A 146 -2.20 10.02 -13.77
C ILE A 146 -1.81 11.14 -12.80
N LEU A 147 -0.82 10.90 -11.93
CA LEU A 147 -0.38 11.87 -10.92
C LEU A 147 0.28 13.10 -11.55
N LEU A 148 1.13 12.93 -12.58
CA LEU A 148 1.74 14.05 -13.29
C LEU A 148 0.69 14.91 -14.00
N ARG A 149 -0.36 14.30 -14.55
CA ARG A 149 -1.47 15.03 -15.17
C ARG A 149 -2.28 15.85 -14.15
N LEU A 150 -2.43 15.35 -12.93
CA LEU A 150 -3.12 16.04 -11.84
C LEU A 150 -2.26 17.15 -11.23
N SER A 151 -0.94 17.04 -11.36
CA SER A 151 0.02 17.98 -10.78
C SER A 151 0.09 19.28 -11.59
N LYS A 152 -0.33 20.38 -10.99
CA LYS A 152 -0.18 21.73 -11.57
C LYS A 152 1.06 22.46 -11.05
N ALA A 153 1.64 22.04 -9.93
CA ALA A 153 2.77 22.69 -9.29
C ALA A 153 4.06 21.89 -9.51
N ALA A 154 5.15 22.57 -9.85
CA ALA A 154 6.47 21.96 -10.07
C ALA A 154 6.99 21.19 -8.82
N GLU A 155 6.73 21.70 -7.62
CA GLU A 155 7.11 21.06 -6.37
C GLU A 155 6.41 19.70 -6.18
N LEU A 156 5.14 19.62 -6.58
CA LEU A 156 4.40 18.36 -6.53
C LEU A 156 4.95 17.37 -7.55
N GLY A 157 5.34 17.83 -8.74
CA GLY A 157 5.98 17.02 -9.77
C GLY A 157 7.26 16.33 -9.26
N SER A 158 8.13 17.06 -8.56
CA SER A 158 9.36 16.48 -8.00
C SER A 158 9.08 15.38 -6.95
N LYS A 159 8.06 15.57 -6.11
CA LYS A 159 7.63 14.57 -5.13
C LYS A 159 7.06 13.31 -5.82
N ILE A 160 6.31 13.48 -6.91
CA ILE A 160 5.78 12.36 -7.72
C ILE A 160 6.92 11.55 -8.32
N VAL A 161 7.91 12.21 -8.91
CA VAL A 161 9.08 11.54 -9.49
C VAL A 161 9.88 10.81 -8.41
N SER A 162 10.09 11.42 -7.24
CA SER A 162 10.76 10.76 -6.11
C SER A 162 10.01 9.51 -5.65
N LEU A 163 8.69 9.57 -5.53
CA LEU A 163 7.86 8.41 -5.20
C LEU A 163 8.01 7.29 -6.25
N PHE A 164 7.94 7.64 -7.52
CA PHE A 164 8.11 6.70 -8.63
C PHE A 164 9.49 6.04 -8.61
N THR A 165 10.55 6.81 -8.33
CA THR A 165 11.92 6.28 -8.21
C THR A 165 12.03 5.23 -7.11
N ILE A 166 11.44 5.48 -5.94
CA ILE A 166 11.42 4.50 -4.83
C ILE A 166 10.68 3.23 -5.24
N ARG A 167 9.56 3.35 -5.94
CA ARG A 167 8.77 2.21 -6.40
C ARG A 167 9.49 1.40 -7.48
N ILE A 168 10.16 2.04 -8.42
CA ILE A 168 11.02 1.36 -9.39
C ILE A 168 12.13 0.61 -8.66
N PHE A 169 12.78 1.23 -7.68
CA PHE A 169 13.81 0.56 -6.90
C PHE A 169 13.25 -0.64 -6.13
N SER A 170 12.03 -0.53 -5.58
CA SER A 170 11.30 -1.66 -5.00
C SER A 170 11.11 -2.82 -6.01
N THR A 171 10.69 -2.50 -7.24
CA THR A 171 10.51 -3.49 -8.30
C THR A 171 11.86 -4.12 -8.72
N PHE A 172 12.93 -3.33 -8.76
CA PHE A 172 14.28 -3.86 -8.98
C PHE A 172 14.70 -4.86 -7.90
N MET A 173 14.42 -4.57 -6.63
CA MET A 173 14.68 -5.50 -5.53
C MET A 173 13.88 -6.79 -5.70
N LEU A 174 12.63 -6.71 -6.14
CA LEU A 174 11.79 -7.87 -6.43
C LEU A 174 12.36 -8.72 -7.58
N ILE A 175 12.83 -8.10 -8.66
CA ILE A 175 13.46 -8.78 -9.79
C ILE A 175 14.78 -9.42 -9.35
N THR A 176 15.59 -8.73 -8.54
CA THR A 176 16.85 -9.27 -7.99
C THR A 176 16.57 -10.50 -7.13
N ALA A 177 15.57 -10.43 -6.26
CA ALA A 177 15.14 -11.57 -5.45
C ALA A 177 14.73 -12.77 -6.33
N THR A 178 13.97 -12.50 -7.39
CA THR A 178 13.54 -13.49 -8.36
C THR A 178 14.76 -14.13 -9.06
N SER A 179 15.72 -13.32 -9.48
CA SER A 179 16.96 -13.81 -10.14
C SER A 179 17.83 -14.66 -9.22
N ILE A 180 17.89 -14.33 -7.93
CA ILE A 180 18.63 -15.11 -6.93
C ILE A 180 17.90 -16.43 -6.65
N ALA A 181 16.59 -16.41 -6.54
CA ALA A 181 15.77 -17.61 -6.33
C ALA A 181 15.88 -18.59 -7.51
N TRP A 182 16.20 -18.09 -8.69
CA TRP A 182 16.30 -18.87 -9.93
C TRP A 182 17.59 -19.68 -10.10
N GLN A 183 18.54 -19.67 -9.21
CA GLN A 183 19.81 -20.39 -9.35
C GLN A 183 19.63 -21.90 -9.61
N GLY A 184 19.23 -22.27 -10.83
CA GLY A 184 19.30 -23.61 -11.39
C GLY A 184 18.04 -24.47 -11.34
N GLN A 185 16.91 -23.96 -10.93
CA GLN A 185 15.60 -24.65 -10.99
C GLN A 185 14.54 -23.73 -11.60
N ALA A 186 13.48 -24.34 -12.16
CA ALA A 186 12.34 -23.60 -12.68
C ALA A 186 11.85 -22.56 -11.66
N PHE A 187 11.40 -21.41 -12.13
CA PHE A 187 10.86 -20.35 -11.27
C PHE A 187 9.79 -20.92 -10.36
N ALA A 188 10.07 -20.91 -9.12
CA ALA A 188 9.16 -21.39 -8.13
C ALA A 188 8.12 -20.31 -7.83
N GLY A 189 6.89 -20.71 -7.59
CA GLY A 189 5.89 -19.87 -6.96
C GLY A 189 6.42 -19.31 -5.63
N PHE A 190 5.65 -18.44 -4.99
CA PHE A 190 6.04 -17.87 -3.69
C PHE A 190 6.39 -18.89 -2.61
N ASP A 191 5.93 -20.15 -2.75
CA ASP A 191 6.11 -21.23 -1.77
C ASP A 191 7.52 -21.85 -1.76
N ILE A 192 8.31 -21.68 -2.83
CA ILE A 192 9.63 -22.33 -3.00
C ILE A 192 10.75 -21.27 -3.00
N MET A 193 10.64 -20.24 -2.20
CA MET A 193 11.66 -19.19 -2.13
C MET A 193 12.90 -19.64 -1.38
N GLN A 194 14.06 -19.36 -1.96
CA GLN A 194 15.34 -19.60 -1.29
C GLN A 194 15.58 -18.57 -0.17
N PRO A 195 16.22 -18.96 0.94
CA PRO A 195 16.52 -18.05 2.05
C PRO A 195 17.28 -16.77 1.62
N ASN A 196 18.19 -16.89 0.66
CA ASN A 196 19.01 -15.77 0.16
C ASN A 196 18.17 -14.71 -0.58
N ALA A 197 17.05 -15.09 -1.19
CA ALA A 197 16.16 -14.19 -1.90
C ALA A 197 15.21 -13.45 -0.95
N SER A 198 14.90 -14.02 0.20
CA SER A 198 13.90 -13.51 1.14
C SER A 198 14.16 -12.08 1.63
N LEU A 199 15.44 -11.72 1.81
CA LEU A 199 15.83 -10.37 2.18
C LEU A 199 15.45 -9.34 1.10
N PHE A 200 15.68 -9.67 -0.16
CA PHE A 200 15.35 -8.78 -1.28
C PHE A 200 13.83 -8.64 -1.44
N PHE A 201 13.04 -9.70 -1.22
CA PHE A 201 11.60 -9.63 -1.16
C PHE A 201 11.12 -8.70 -0.04
N LEU A 202 11.72 -8.83 1.15
CA LEU A 202 11.41 -8.00 2.30
C LEU A 202 11.75 -6.52 2.04
N ILE A 203 12.93 -6.24 1.45
CA ILE A 203 13.33 -4.88 1.09
C ILE A 203 12.39 -4.32 0.01
N ALA A 204 12.03 -5.12 -1.00
CA ALA A 204 11.08 -4.70 -2.03
C ALA A 204 9.73 -4.27 -1.43
N ALA A 205 9.15 -5.11 -0.59
CA ALA A 205 7.89 -4.79 0.09
C ALA A 205 8.05 -3.61 1.05
N GLY A 206 9.12 -3.57 1.83
CA GLY A 206 9.38 -2.51 2.81
C GLY A 206 9.57 -1.14 2.19
N LEU A 207 10.23 -1.04 1.03
CA LEU A 207 10.34 0.18 0.24
C LEU A 207 8.97 0.68 -0.21
N ARG A 208 8.14 -0.22 -0.74
CA ARG A 208 6.80 0.11 -1.24
C ARG A 208 5.85 0.53 -0.11
N LEU A 209 6.01 -0.05 1.07
CA LEU A 209 5.25 0.27 2.29
C LEU A 209 5.82 1.47 3.05
N GLY A 210 7.02 1.95 2.72
CA GLY A 210 7.68 3.08 3.37
C GLY A 210 8.29 2.76 4.74
N VAL A 211 8.52 1.48 5.03
CA VAL A 211 9.13 1.02 6.29
C VAL A 211 10.65 0.96 6.17
N PHE A 212 11.20 0.61 4.99
CA PHE A 212 12.62 0.52 4.70
C PHE A 212 12.99 1.30 3.42
N PRO A 213 13.70 2.41 3.51
CA PRO A 213 13.92 3.25 4.68
C PRO A 213 12.63 3.91 5.14
N LEU A 214 12.61 4.42 6.36
CA LEU A 214 11.44 5.11 6.89
C LEU A 214 11.15 6.37 6.08
N ASN A 215 10.20 6.27 5.18
CA ASN A 215 9.72 7.36 4.36
C ASN A 215 8.18 7.35 4.29
N LEU A 216 7.61 8.43 3.83
CA LEU A 216 6.19 8.44 3.51
C LEU A 216 6.05 8.05 2.03
N PRO A 217 5.60 6.82 1.71
CA PRO A 217 5.57 6.31 0.34
C PRO A 217 4.48 6.96 -0.50
N ILE A 218 3.91 8.08 -0.05
CA ILE A 218 2.67 8.62 -0.56
C ILE A 218 2.71 10.13 -0.54
N LEU A 219 2.07 10.73 -1.54
CA LEU A 219 1.93 12.16 -1.68
C LEU A 219 0.93 12.74 -0.69
N ASP A 220 1.39 13.73 0.06
CA ASP A 220 0.52 14.63 0.81
C ASP A 220 0.10 15.79 -0.09
N SER A 221 -0.95 15.58 -0.90
CA SER A 221 -1.49 16.60 -1.76
C SER A 221 -2.99 16.77 -1.53
N PRO A 222 -3.49 18.03 -1.50
CA PRO A 222 -4.90 18.32 -1.38
C PRO A 222 -5.75 17.69 -2.49
N GLU A 223 -5.18 17.57 -3.69
CA GLU A 223 -5.83 17.03 -4.89
C GLU A 223 -6.14 15.53 -4.75
N LEU A 224 -5.36 14.83 -3.91
CA LEU A 224 -5.52 13.40 -3.61
C LEU A 224 -6.24 13.13 -2.28
N ARG A 225 -7.01 14.08 -1.76
CA ARG A 225 -7.67 13.92 -0.44
C ARG A 225 -8.84 12.96 -0.43
N TRP A 226 -9.31 12.54 -1.62
CA TRP A 226 -10.62 11.94 -1.77
C TRP A 226 -10.56 10.46 -2.22
N GLY A 227 -11.69 9.88 -2.61
CA GLY A 227 -11.86 8.47 -2.89
C GLY A 227 -10.80 7.86 -3.80
N ALA A 228 -10.56 8.46 -4.97
CA ALA A 228 -9.47 8.05 -5.85
C ALA A 228 -8.11 8.09 -5.14
N GLY A 229 -7.81 9.18 -4.42
CA GLY A 229 -6.58 9.31 -3.64
C GLY A 229 -6.43 8.28 -2.52
N THR A 230 -7.53 7.77 -1.96
CA THR A 230 -7.51 6.65 -1.01
C THR A 230 -7.02 5.38 -1.69
N LEU A 231 -7.52 5.09 -2.89
CA LEU A 231 -7.08 3.94 -3.69
C LEU A 231 -5.61 4.06 -4.11
N PHE A 232 -5.18 5.21 -4.63
CA PHE A 232 -3.76 5.46 -4.98
C PHE A 232 -2.80 5.22 -3.81
N ARG A 233 -3.25 5.38 -2.57
CA ARG A 233 -2.43 5.16 -1.36
C ARG A 233 -2.43 3.71 -0.90
N LEU A 234 -3.59 3.10 -0.85
CA LEU A 234 -3.77 1.82 -0.17
C LEU A 234 -3.65 0.61 -1.11
N THR A 235 -4.04 0.74 -2.40
CA THR A 235 -4.00 -0.42 -3.30
C THR A 235 -2.59 -0.88 -3.66
N PRO A 236 -1.58 0.01 -3.88
CA PRO A 236 -0.20 -0.46 -4.05
C PRO A 236 0.38 -1.11 -2.80
N ALA A 237 -0.05 -0.65 -1.61
CA ALA A 237 0.35 -1.29 -0.36
C ALA A 237 -0.22 -2.72 -0.25
N ALA A 238 -1.41 -2.98 -0.79
CA ALA A 238 -2.05 -4.29 -0.73
C ALA A 238 -1.21 -5.38 -1.40
N SER A 239 -0.65 -5.14 -2.59
CA SER A 239 0.21 -6.11 -3.27
C SER A 239 1.54 -6.36 -2.54
N ALA A 240 2.12 -5.34 -1.92
CA ALA A 240 3.31 -5.50 -1.09
C ALA A 240 3.01 -6.29 0.21
N LEU A 241 1.83 -6.10 0.80
CA LEU A 241 1.37 -6.87 1.96
C LEU A 241 1.12 -8.33 1.61
N VAL A 242 0.58 -8.61 0.41
CA VAL A 242 0.45 -9.97 -0.12
C VAL A 242 1.82 -10.62 -0.27
N LEU A 243 2.81 -9.91 -0.82
CA LEU A 243 4.18 -10.43 -0.93
C LEU A 243 4.75 -10.82 0.44
N ILE A 244 4.55 -9.99 1.47
CA ILE A 244 5.00 -10.29 2.83
C ILE A 244 4.25 -11.48 3.43
N ALA A 245 2.94 -11.58 3.20
CA ALA A 245 2.13 -12.68 3.71
C ALA A 245 2.50 -14.04 3.09
N HIS A 246 3.10 -14.06 1.91
CA HIS A 246 3.62 -15.27 1.25
C HIS A 246 5.04 -15.65 1.70
N LEU A 247 5.74 -14.82 2.49
CA LEU A 247 7.07 -15.20 2.96
C LEU A 247 6.97 -16.41 3.90
N PRO A 248 7.61 -17.55 3.55
CA PRO A 248 7.55 -18.75 4.39
C PRO A 248 8.19 -18.52 5.76
N ALA A 249 7.61 -19.14 6.77
CA ALA A 249 8.17 -19.15 8.11
C ALA A 249 9.58 -19.76 8.08
N GLY A 250 10.57 -19.09 8.65
CA GLY A 250 11.95 -19.59 8.74
C GLY A 250 12.90 -19.22 7.61
N LEU A 251 12.44 -18.60 6.52
CA LEU A 251 13.36 -18.13 5.45
C LEU A 251 14.37 -17.08 5.92
N LEU A 252 14.04 -16.33 6.96
CA LEU A 252 14.89 -15.27 7.51
C LEU A 252 15.92 -15.77 8.53
N VAL A 253 15.93 -17.07 8.84
CA VAL A 253 16.90 -17.69 9.77
C VAL A 253 18.34 -17.73 9.19
N PHE A 254 18.50 -17.42 7.92
CA PHE A 254 19.76 -17.42 7.18
C PHE A 254 20.88 -16.59 7.86
N ASN A 255 20.56 -15.42 8.44
CA ASN A 255 21.52 -14.60 9.17
C ASN A 255 20.84 -13.89 10.35
N GLN A 256 21.04 -14.42 11.55
CA GLN A 256 20.42 -13.88 12.77
C GLN A 256 20.75 -12.41 13.04
N ASN A 257 21.98 -11.98 12.74
CA ASN A 257 22.39 -10.58 12.94
C ASN A 257 21.62 -9.64 12.01
N LEU A 258 21.45 -10.04 10.76
CA LEU A 258 20.71 -9.29 9.77
C LEU A 258 19.22 -9.22 10.14
N LEU A 259 18.65 -10.35 10.55
CA LEU A 259 17.28 -10.42 11.05
C LEU A 259 17.06 -9.43 12.21
N ASN A 260 17.95 -9.43 13.21
CA ASN A 260 17.87 -8.52 14.34
C ASN A 260 17.93 -7.05 13.91
N VAL A 261 18.81 -6.71 12.96
CA VAL A 261 18.90 -5.35 12.40
C VAL A 261 17.59 -4.93 11.74
N VAL A 262 17.03 -5.78 10.89
CA VAL A 262 15.75 -5.50 10.20
C VAL A 262 14.60 -5.38 11.19
N GLN A 263 14.54 -6.24 12.21
CA GLN A 263 13.54 -6.16 13.28
C GLN A 263 13.63 -4.82 14.04
N VAL A 264 14.85 -4.39 14.38
CA VAL A 264 15.07 -3.08 15.06
C VAL A 264 14.60 -1.92 14.18
N PHE A 265 14.91 -1.92 12.88
CA PHE A 265 14.41 -0.87 11.96
C PHE A 265 12.89 -0.89 11.86
N THR A 266 12.28 -2.06 11.79
CA THR A 266 10.81 -2.20 11.75
C THR A 266 10.18 -1.66 13.04
N LEU A 267 10.78 -1.97 14.20
CA LEU A 267 10.32 -1.49 15.49
C LEU A 267 10.39 0.04 15.59
N ILE A 268 11.51 0.62 15.15
CA ILE A 268 11.71 2.08 15.10
C ILE A 268 10.66 2.72 14.17
N ALA A 269 10.45 2.16 12.99
CA ALA A 269 9.45 2.66 12.04
C ALA A 269 8.04 2.63 12.64
N ALA A 270 7.67 1.51 13.28
CA ALA A 270 6.38 1.33 13.93
C ALA A 270 6.14 2.37 15.02
N PHE A 271 7.08 2.46 15.98
CA PHE A 271 6.94 3.35 17.13
C PHE A 271 6.95 4.83 16.76
N TYR A 272 7.90 5.24 15.92
CA TYR A 272 7.96 6.62 15.43
C TYR A 272 6.68 7.02 14.70
N SER A 273 6.23 6.19 13.77
CA SER A 273 5.05 6.50 12.96
C SER A 273 3.79 6.56 13.81
N SER A 274 3.61 5.67 14.78
CA SER A 274 2.45 5.72 15.69
C SER A 274 2.44 6.97 16.58
N LEU A 275 3.62 7.40 17.03
CA LEU A 275 3.76 8.63 17.80
C LEU A 275 3.47 9.88 16.96
N MET A 276 3.97 9.92 15.70
CA MET A 276 3.65 11.00 14.78
C MET A 276 2.16 11.04 14.46
N TRP A 277 1.52 9.90 14.27
CA TRP A 277 0.06 9.81 14.11
C TRP A 277 -0.69 10.43 15.30
N LEU A 278 -0.29 10.08 16.52
CA LEU A 278 -0.94 10.57 17.73
C LEU A 278 -0.74 12.08 17.95
N THR A 279 0.38 12.66 17.51
CA THR A 279 0.81 14.01 17.92
C THR A 279 0.72 15.07 16.82
N ARG A 280 0.54 14.70 15.54
CA ARG A 280 0.44 15.66 14.44
C ARG A 280 -0.81 16.53 14.52
N LYS A 281 -0.64 17.82 14.17
CA LYS A 281 -1.74 18.82 14.09
C LYS A 281 -2.63 18.57 12.87
N THR A 282 -2.00 18.29 11.73
CA THR A 282 -2.71 18.04 10.49
C THR A 282 -3.15 16.58 10.45
N ASN A 283 -4.46 16.37 10.52
CA ASN A 283 -5.04 15.02 10.48
C ASN A 283 -4.66 14.23 9.22
N PHE A 284 -4.38 14.93 8.12
CA PHE A 284 -4.07 14.28 6.86
C PHE A 284 -2.66 13.67 6.83
N GLU A 285 -1.63 14.43 7.20
CA GLU A 285 -0.26 13.91 7.32
C GLU A 285 -0.18 12.76 8.33
N GLY A 286 -0.91 12.88 9.44
CA GLY A 286 -0.96 11.86 10.47
C GLY A 286 -1.39 10.49 9.93
N ARG A 287 -2.39 10.45 9.02
CA ARG A 287 -2.89 9.19 8.42
C ARG A 287 -1.82 8.44 7.64
N LEU A 288 -0.87 9.14 7.02
CA LEU A 288 0.24 8.51 6.30
C LEU A 288 1.17 7.77 7.27
N TYR A 289 1.43 8.37 8.43
CA TYR A 289 2.20 7.70 9.49
C TYR A 289 1.45 6.49 10.07
N TRP A 290 0.13 6.56 10.18
CA TRP A 290 -0.70 5.43 10.57
C TRP A 290 -0.51 4.23 9.62
N MET A 291 -0.47 4.48 8.31
CA MET A 291 -0.20 3.43 7.32
C MET A 291 1.17 2.78 7.51
N VAL A 292 2.23 3.56 7.68
CA VAL A 292 3.60 3.04 7.89
C VAL A 292 3.67 2.18 9.15
N ALA A 293 3.04 2.61 10.24
CA ALA A 293 3.03 1.84 11.49
C ALA A 293 2.33 0.48 11.35
N PHE A 294 1.19 0.42 10.65
CA PHE A 294 0.51 -0.86 10.36
C PHE A 294 1.29 -1.74 9.39
N SER A 295 1.93 -1.15 8.39
CA SER A 295 2.84 -1.86 7.49
C SER A 295 3.99 -2.49 8.26
N ALA A 296 4.54 -1.78 9.24
CA ALA A 296 5.59 -2.30 10.12
C ALA A 296 5.09 -3.46 11.00
N PHE A 297 3.82 -3.46 11.45
CA PHE A 297 3.25 -4.62 12.16
C PHE A 297 3.15 -5.85 11.27
N ALA A 298 2.70 -5.68 10.02
CA ALA A 298 2.64 -6.78 9.07
C ALA A 298 4.04 -7.36 8.79
N ILE A 299 5.04 -6.50 8.58
CA ILE A 299 6.44 -6.91 8.39
C ILE A 299 6.97 -7.62 9.63
N GLN A 300 6.77 -7.05 10.84
CA GLN A 300 7.27 -7.66 12.07
C GLN A 300 6.67 -9.04 12.31
N SER A 301 5.37 -9.22 12.03
CA SER A 301 4.71 -10.52 12.16
C SER A 301 5.28 -11.55 11.18
N ALA A 302 5.57 -11.14 9.95
CA ALA A 302 6.22 -12.02 8.97
C ALA A 302 7.66 -12.36 9.37
N LEU A 303 8.44 -11.40 9.90
CA LEU A 303 9.79 -11.61 10.43
C LEU A 303 9.81 -12.62 11.59
N ASN A 304 8.74 -12.65 12.37
CA ASN A 304 8.57 -13.63 13.45
C ASN A 304 8.01 -14.98 12.96
N GLY A 305 7.82 -15.16 11.64
CA GLY A 305 7.36 -16.41 11.04
C GLY A 305 5.83 -16.62 11.06
N HIS A 306 5.05 -15.57 11.38
CA HIS A 306 3.60 -15.63 11.48
C HIS A 306 2.93 -14.94 10.28
N SER A 307 2.82 -15.65 9.14
CA SER A 307 2.21 -15.15 7.92
C SER A 307 0.72 -14.78 8.08
N GLU A 308 -0.04 -15.55 8.90
CA GLU A 308 -1.43 -15.22 9.19
C GLU A 308 -1.58 -13.92 9.97
N ALA A 309 -0.75 -13.69 10.96
CA ALA A 309 -0.74 -12.44 11.71
C ALA A 309 -0.34 -11.25 10.81
N SER A 310 0.63 -11.44 9.91
CA SER A 310 1.01 -10.43 8.91
C SER A 310 -0.19 -10.05 8.02
N ARG A 311 -0.94 -11.04 7.53
CA ARG A 311 -2.15 -10.83 6.74
C ARG A 311 -3.21 -10.04 7.50
N VAL A 312 -3.42 -10.37 8.75
CA VAL A 312 -4.40 -9.68 9.62
C VAL A 312 -4.09 -8.19 9.76
N TRP A 313 -2.83 -7.84 10.05
CA TRP A 313 -2.41 -6.43 10.14
C TRP A 313 -2.52 -5.72 8.79
N GLY A 314 -2.20 -6.42 7.70
CA GLY A 314 -2.38 -5.91 6.34
C GLY A 314 -3.84 -5.60 6.01
N LEU A 315 -4.78 -6.48 6.34
CA LEU A 315 -6.22 -6.25 6.16
C LEU A 315 -6.74 -5.12 7.05
N GLY A 316 -6.26 -5.04 8.29
CA GLY A 316 -6.55 -3.93 9.19
C GLY A 316 -6.11 -2.58 8.60
N LEU A 317 -4.90 -2.53 8.01
CA LEU A 317 -4.42 -1.37 7.28
C LEU A 317 -5.37 -0.97 6.14
N LEU A 318 -5.75 -1.92 5.30
CA LEU A 318 -6.54 -1.62 4.10
C LEU A 318 -7.97 -1.17 4.46
N LEU A 319 -8.67 -1.95 5.27
CA LEU A 319 -10.09 -1.71 5.55
C LEU A 319 -10.30 -0.55 6.53
N SER A 320 -9.62 -0.57 7.66
CA SER A 320 -9.74 0.51 8.65
C SER A 320 -9.02 1.78 8.18
N GLY A 321 -7.94 1.66 7.40
CA GLY A 321 -7.30 2.77 6.72
C GLY A 321 -8.23 3.41 5.69
N SER A 322 -8.96 2.63 4.91
CA SER A 322 -9.94 3.17 3.97
C SER A 322 -11.04 3.95 4.67
N LEU A 323 -11.57 3.43 5.79
CA LEU A 323 -12.51 4.17 6.63
C LEU A 323 -11.92 5.50 7.11
N LEU A 324 -10.65 5.47 7.55
CA LEU A 324 -9.94 6.67 8.02
C LEU A 324 -9.76 7.71 6.92
N PHE A 325 -9.42 7.30 5.69
CA PHE A 325 -9.20 8.22 4.56
C PHE A 325 -10.51 8.69 3.94
N LEU A 326 -11.52 7.85 3.82
CA LEU A 326 -12.80 8.19 3.23
C LEU A 326 -13.67 9.01 4.18
N PHE A 327 -13.51 8.88 5.50
CA PHE A 327 -14.20 9.73 6.48
C PHE A 327 -13.59 11.14 6.53
N ASN A 328 -13.69 11.85 5.42
CA ASN A 328 -13.18 13.20 5.24
C ASN A 328 -14.12 14.02 4.34
N PRO A 329 -14.75 15.13 4.79
CA PRO A 329 -14.62 15.71 6.14
C PRO A 329 -15.26 14.82 7.21
N PRO A 330 -14.76 14.86 8.45
CA PRO A 330 -15.29 14.06 9.54
C PRO A 330 -16.64 14.60 10.01
N ILE A 331 -17.72 13.84 9.77
CA ILE A 331 -19.10 14.26 10.03
C ILE A 331 -19.57 13.75 11.40
N ARG A 332 -19.94 14.66 12.30
CA ARG A 332 -20.29 14.33 13.69
C ARG A 332 -21.43 13.32 13.83
N ARG A 333 -22.48 13.40 12.99
CA ARG A 333 -23.69 12.53 13.10
C ARG A 333 -23.41 11.06 12.79
N ILE A 334 -22.44 10.77 11.92
CA ILE A 334 -22.13 9.40 11.47
C ILE A 334 -20.79 8.89 11.99
N ARG A 335 -20.17 9.56 12.98
CA ARG A 335 -18.88 9.19 13.58
C ARG A 335 -18.83 7.77 14.15
N PHE A 336 -20.01 7.20 14.48
CA PHE A 336 -20.09 5.82 14.97
C PHE A 336 -19.68 4.80 13.91
N LEU A 337 -19.88 5.09 12.60
CA LEU A 337 -19.52 4.18 11.52
C LEU A 337 -18.00 3.95 11.47
N PRO A 338 -17.13 4.97 11.35
CA PRO A 338 -15.70 4.72 11.39
C PRO A 338 -15.22 4.18 12.75
N LEU A 339 -15.92 4.42 13.88
CA LEU A 339 -15.59 3.77 15.16
C LEU A 339 -15.73 2.25 15.08
N LEU A 340 -16.71 1.73 14.32
CA LEU A 340 -16.80 0.30 14.05
C LEU A 340 -15.59 -0.24 13.27
N GLY A 341 -14.86 0.63 12.57
CA GLY A 341 -13.59 0.27 11.94
C GLY A 341 -12.51 -0.19 12.92
N LEU A 342 -12.64 0.14 14.21
CA LEU A 342 -11.78 -0.42 15.27
C LEU A 342 -11.82 -1.95 15.29
N LEU A 343 -12.96 -2.57 14.96
CA LEU A 343 -13.09 -4.03 14.90
C LEU A 343 -12.12 -4.66 13.90
N GLY A 344 -11.68 -3.90 12.89
CA GLY A 344 -10.71 -4.36 11.90
C GLY A 344 -9.28 -4.49 12.44
N PHE A 345 -8.93 -3.81 13.55
CA PHE A 345 -7.55 -3.75 14.01
C PHE A 345 -7.34 -3.69 15.52
N ILE A 346 -8.39 -3.62 16.33
CA ILE A 346 -8.24 -3.47 17.80
C ILE A 346 -7.60 -4.71 18.45
N GLY A 347 -7.67 -5.87 17.81
CA GLY A 347 -7.05 -7.11 18.30
C GLY A 347 -7.72 -7.71 19.54
N LEU A 348 -8.99 -7.40 19.78
CA LEU A 348 -9.79 -8.07 20.82
C LEU A 348 -10.16 -9.50 20.40
N PRO A 349 -10.45 -10.41 21.33
CA PRO A 349 -10.96 -11.74 21.01
C PRO A 349 -12.13 -11.72 20.04
N TYR A 350 -12.13 -12.63 19.09
CA TYR A 350 -13.16 -12.76 18.04
C TYR A 350 -13.29 -11.54 17.11
N THR A 351 -12.31 -10.65 17.06
CA THR A 351 -12.20 -9.60 16.03
C THR A 351 -11.28 -10.03 14.90
N LEU A 352 -11.33 -9.32 13.77
CA LEU A 352 -10.47 -9.60 12.61
C LEU A 352 -8.97 -9.67 13.00
N ALA A 353 -8.52 -8.79 13.89
CA ALA A 353 -7.13 -8.68 14.29
C ALA A 353 -6.75 -9.50 15.55
N ALA A 354 -7.61 -10.39 16.02
CA ALA A 354 -7.32 -11.17 17.24
C ALA A 354 -6.06 -12.03 17.10
N SER A 355 -5.90 -12.75 15.98
CA SER A 355 -4.72 -13.58 15.70
C SER A 355 -3.45 -12.76 15.37
N GLY A 356 -3.60 -11.46 15.10
CA GLY A 356 -2.46 -10.59 14.80
C GLY A 356 -1.44 -10.48 15.94
N TRP A 357 -1.88 -10.66 17.17
CA TRP A 357 -1.00 -10.63 18.34
C TRP A 357 -0.02 -11.79 18.42
N GLU A 358 -0.36 -12.95 17.88
CA GLU A 358 0.53 -14.11 17.84
C GLU A 358 1.82 -13.80 17.07
N GLY A 359 1.73 -12.94 16.05
CA GLY A 359 2.90 -12.50 15.30
C GLY A 359 3.74 -11.38 15.95
N LEU A 360 3.18 -10.65 16.91
CA LEU A 360 3.87 -9.52 17.55
C LEU A 360 4.38 -9.83 18.95
N LEU A 361 3.73 -10.75 19.65
CA LEU A 361 4.04 -11.08 21.03
C LEU A 361 4.58 -12.52 21.11
N PRO A 362 5.88 -12.71 21.31
CA PRO A 362 6.45 -14.02 21.57
C PRO A 362 5.96 -14.53 22.94
N ASP A 363 6.12 -15.82 23.20
CA ASP A 363 5.74 -16.46 24.47
C ASP A 363 6.42 -15.83 25.68
N THR A 364 7.68 -15.38 25.51
CA THR A 364 8.44 -14.62 26.50
C THR A 364 8.23 -13.13 26.28
N PHE A 365 7.78 -12.45 27.33
CA PHE A 365 7.52 -11.00 27.28
C PHE A 365 8.83 -10.22 27.21
N ASN A 366 9.15 -9.68 26.04
CA ASN A 366 10.39 -8.98 25.75
C ASN A 366 10.17 -7.46 25.61
N PHE A 367 11.26 -6.69 25.60
CA PHE A 367 11.21 -5.24 25.37
C PHE A 367 10.51 -4.87 24.05
N THR A 368 10.69 -5.65 23.00
CA THR A 368 9.99 -5.50 21.72
C THR A 368 8.47 -5.60 21.86
N SER A 369 7.98 -6.51 22.69
CA SER A 369 6.56 -6.69 23.00
C SER A 369 5.95 -5.43 23.63
N VAL A 370 6.66 -4.81 24.58
CA VAL A 370 6.22 -3.56 25.22
C VAL A 370 6.10 -2.44 24.20
N ILE A 371 7.11 -2.27 23.32
CA ILE A 371 7.08 -1.23 22.29
C ILE A 371 5.93 -1.49 21.32
N MET A 372 5.68 -2.73 20.90
CA MET A 372 4.59 -3.05 19.98
C MET A 372 3.21 -2.80 20.60
N ILE A 373 3.02 -3.12 21.88
CA ILE A 373 1.79 -2.80 22.62
C ILE A 373 1.58 -1.29 22.70
N LEU A 374 2.61 -0.52 23.05
CA LEU A 374 2.54 0.95 23.09
C LEU A 374 2.25 1.55 21.72
N THR A 375 2.92 1.04 20.69
CA THR A 375 2.70 1.46 19.30
C THR A 375 1.25 1.28 18.90
N HIS A 376 0.69 0.10 19.15
CA HIS A 376 -0.70 -0.18 18.84
C HIS A 376 -1.68 0.69 19.66
N ALA A 377 -1.40 0.90 20.94
CA ALA A 377 -2.20 1.79 21.77
C ALA A 377 -2.21 3.23 21.22
N PHE A 378 -1.08 3.74 20.74
CA PHE A 378 -1.00 5.06 20.08
C PHE A 378 -1.79 5.10 18.77
N LEU A 379 -1.79 4.00 18.00
CA LEU A 379 -2.59 3.90 16.78
C LEU A 379 -4.09 3.97 17.08
N VAL A 380 -4.56 3.24 18.08
CA VAL A 380 -5.97 3.23 18.51
C VAL A 380 -6.37 4.59 19.07
N LEU A 381 -5.57 5.16 19.98
CA LEU A 381 -5.84 6.47 20.59
C LEU A 381 -5.90 7.59 19.54
N GLY A 382 -4.98 7.60 18.60
CA GLY A 382 -4.98 8.57 17.50
C GLY A 382 -6.22 8.42 16.60
N TYR A 383 -6.63 7.18 16.34
CA TYR A 383 -7.84 6.88 15.57
C TYR A 383 -9.11 7.39 16.29
N VAL A 384 -9.24 7.09 17.57
CA VAL A 384 -10.35 7.58 18.42
C VAL A 384 -10.34 9.10 18.50
N ARG A 385 -9.18 9.72 18.71
CA ARG A 385 -9.01 11.18 18.71
C ARG A 385 -9.51 11.81 17.41
N TYR A 386 -9.12 11.25 16.26
CA TYR A 386 -9.54 11.77 14.96
C TYR A 386 -11.06 11.74 14.78
N ILE A 387 -11.71 10.64 15.17
CA ILE A 387 -13.15 10.46 14.99
C ILE A 387 -13.96 11.31 16.00
N ILE A 388 -13.51 11.40 17.25
CA ILE A 388 -14.20 12.22 18.27
C ILE A 388 -14.11 13.70 17.92
N GLY A 389 -12.99 14.16 17.34
CA GLY A 389 -12.79 15.53 16.88
C GLY A 389 -13.55 15.89 15.60
N ALA A 390 -14.56 15.11 15.21
CA ALA A 390 -15.39 15.38 14.04
C ALA A 390 -16.38 16.53 14.30
N ASP A 391 -16.17 17.65 13.61
CA ASP A 391 -16.97 18.88 13.79
C ASP A 391 -17.86 19.23 12.59
N SER A 392 -17.68 18.56 11.45
CA SER A 392 -18.45 18.86 10.22
C SER A 392 -19.92 18.43 10.35
N THR A 393 -20.79 19.16 9.65
CA THR A 393 -22.21 18.86 9.56
C THR A 393 -22.59 18.37 8.16
N ILE A 394 -23.67 17.59 8.05
CA ILE A 394 -24.22 17.13 6.77
C ILE A 394 -25.03 18.24 6.07
N THR A 395 -25.20 19.40 6.69
CA THR A 395 -25.94 20.54 6.14
C THR A 395 -25.22 21.05 4.89
N GLY A 396 -25.93 21.09 3.76
CA GLY A 396 -25.38 21.51 2.46
C GLY A 396 -25.08 20.37 1.48
N LEU A 397 -25.08 19.11 1.91
CA LEU A 397 -24.93 17.99 0.99
C LEU A 397 -26.23 17.71 0.23
N GLU A 398 -26.11 17.32 -1.04
CA GLU A 398 -27.24 16.87 -1.83
C GLU A 398 -27.93 15.65 -1.20
N LYS A 399 -29.23 15.49 -1.48
CA LYS A 399 -30.06 14.44 -0.89
C LYS A 399 -29.47 13.03 -1.11
N TYR A 400 -28.96 12.76 -2.30
CA TYR A 400 -28.34 11.47 -2.63
C TYR A 400 -27.02 11.25 -1.88
N ALA A 401 -26.19 12.25 -1.74
CA ALA A 401 -24.93 12.19 -1.04
C ALA A 401 -25.10 11.84 0.46
N ARG A 402 -26.22 12.25 1.06
CA ARG A 402 -26.54 11.89 2.46
C ARG A 402 -26.79 10.39 2.67
N ILE A 403 -27.12 9.66 1.60
CA ILE A 403 -27.37 8.22 1.62
C ILE A 403 -26.12 7.47 1.17
N THR A 404 -25.55 7.87 0.05
CA THR A 404 -24.42 7.13 -0.57
C THR A 404 -23.14 7.20 0.26
N PHE A 405 -22.86 8.32 0.92
CA PHE A 405 -21.68 8.45 1.75
C PHE A 405 -21.65 7.48 2.95
N PRO A 406 -22.68 7.42 3.82
CA PRO A 406 -22.71 6.41 4.87
C PRO A 406 -22.70 4.98 4.32
N LEU A 407 -23.37 4.72 3.18
CA LEU A 407 -23.40 3.41 2.55
C LEU A 407 -21.99 2.95 2.14
N GLY A 408 -21.15 3.86 1.62
CA GLY A 408 -19.75 3.57 1.32
C GLY A 408 -18.93 3.19 2.56
N LEU A 409 -19.17 3.83 3.70
CA LEU A 409 -18.51 3.45 4.96
C LEU A 409 -19.04 2.12 5.48
N VAL A 410 -20.34 1.86 5.37
CA VAL A 410 -20.97 0.60 5.79
C VAL A 410 -20.44 -0.58 4.98
N SER A 411 -20.18 -0.44 3.67
CA SER A 411 -19.63 -1.51 2.85
C SER A 411 -18.27 -2.00 3.35
N LEU A 412 -17.41 -1.09 3.84
CA LEU A 412 -16.12 -1.45 4.45
C LEU A 412 -16.30 -2.16 5.79
N ILE A 413 -17.23 -1.68 6.63
CA ILE A 413 -17.53 -2.32 7.92
C ILE A 413 -18.09 -3.73 7.70
N GLN A 414 -19.02 -3.86 6.74
CA GLN A 414 -19.54 -5.17 6.35
C GLN A 414 -18.41 -6.11 5.90
N THR A 415 -17.45 -5.63 5.13
CA THR A 415 -16.30 -6.43 4.71
C THR A 415 -15.43 -6.84 5.90
N ILE A 416 -15.17 -5.95 6.87
CA ILE A 416 -14.47 -6.28 8.12
C ILE A 416 -15.18 -7.42 8.84
N LEU A 417 -16.50 -7.34 8.99
CA LEU A 417 -17.29 -8.37 9.68
C LEU A 417 -17.28 -9.70 8.91
N VAL A 418 -17.46 -9.65 7.59
CA VAL A 418 -17.48 -10.87 6.76
C VAL A 418 -16.11 -11.55 6.76
N LEU A 419 -15.02 -10.80 6.59
CA LEU A 419 -13.67 -11.37 6.66
C LEU A 419 -13.32 -11.85 8.07
N GLY A 420 -13.85 -11.21 9.12
CA GLY A 420 -13.74 -11.66 10.50
C GLY A 420 -14.48 -12.96 10.79
N LEU A 421 -15.47 -13.33 9.96
CA LEU A 421 -16.23 -14.58 10.11
C LEU A 421 -15.71 -15.71 9.20
N ILE A 422 -15.38 -15.37 7.94
CA ILE A 422 -15.11 -16.37 6.90
C ILE A 422 -13.84 -16.08 6.09
N GLY A 423 -12.97 -15.18 6.56
CA GLY A 423 -11.79 -14.71 5.80
C GLY A 423 -10.83 -15.84 5.44
N TRP A 424 -10.53 -16.72 6.38
CA TRP A 424 -9.63 -17.87 6.23
C TRP A 424 -9.98 -18.93 7.25
N PRO A 425 -9.40 -20.16 7.14
CA PRO A 425 -9.55 -21.18 8.16
C PRO A 425 -9.08 -20.65 9.53
N ALA A 426 -9.84 -20.96 10.57
CA ALA A 426 -9.55 -20.56 11.96
C ALA A 426 -9.44 -19.03 12.20
N VAL A 427 -10.14 -18.20 11.42
CA VAL A 427 -10.15 -16.74 11.59
C VAL A 427 -10.74 -16.29 12.93
N LEU A 428 -11.76 -16.97 13.43
CA LEU A 428 -12.37 -16.69 14.73
C LEU A 428 -11.56 -17.34 15.85
N THR A 429 -10.62 -16.61 16.41
CA THR A 429 -9.79 -17.07 17.53
C THR A 429 -9.91 -16.14 18.73
N VAL A 430 -9.54 -16.67 19.89
CA VAL A 430 -9.39 -15.84 21.09
C VAL A 430 -8.15 -14.94 20.97
N GLY A 431 -7.17 -15.35 20.15
CA GLY A 431 -5.89 -14.68 20.01
C GLY A 431 -5.09 -14.61 21.32
N ASN A 432 -4.12 -13.71 21.39
CA ASN A 432 -3.32 -13.51 22.58
C ASN A 432 -4.03 -12.58 23.58
N LEU A 433 -4.66 -13.18 24.62
CA LEU A 433 -5.40 -12.44 25.66
C LEU A 433 -4.52 -11.40 26.39
N ARG A 434 -3.23 -11.69 26.60
CA ARG A 434 -2.31 -10.76 27.28
C ARG A 434 -2.16 -9.47 26.49
N GLY A 435 -1.97 -9.57 25.17
CA GLY A 435 -1.90 -8.40 24.28
C GLY A 435 -3.20 -7.62 24.27
N SER A 436 -4.32 -8.32 24.08
CA SER A 436 -5.66 -7.71 24.03
C SER A 436 -6.02 -6.95 25.31
N LEU A 437 -5.77 -7.55 26.48
CA LEU A 437 -6.04 -6.92 27.78
C LEU A 437 -5.10 -5.74 28.06
N ALA A 438 -3.82 -5.89 27.74
CA ALA A 438 -2.84 -4.80 27.94
C ALA A 438 -3.22 -3.55 27.11
N ILE A 439 -3.61 -3.74 25.84
CA ILE A 439 -4.07 -2.63 25.02
C ILE A 439 -5.35 -2.02 25.52
N LEU A 440 -6.33 -2.83 25.85
CA LEU A 440 -7.58 -2.33 26.39
C LEU A 440 -7.33 -1.43 27.60
N ALA A 441 -6.47 -1.87 28.54
CA ALA A 441 -6.10 -1.10 29.72
C ALA A 441 -5.42 0.24 29.35
N ILE A 442 -4.43 0.22 28.45
CA ILE A 442 -3.69 1.43 28.05
C ILE A 442 -4.61 2.40 27.28
N VAL A 443 -5.46 1.88 26.38
CA VAL A 443 -6.39 2.71 25.61
C VAL A 443 -7.44 3.36 26.51
N LEU A 444 -8.03 2.60 27.44
CA LEU A 444 -8.99 3.14 28.41
C LEU A 444 -8.33 4.23 29.27
N LEU A 445 -7.14 3.98 29.77
CA LEU A 445 -6.37 4.97 30.55
C LEU A 445 -6.06 6.22 29.70
N GLY A 446 -5.65 6.05 28.45
CA GLY A 446 -5.40 7.13 27.51
C GLY A 446 -6.67 7.95 27.18
N ILE A 447 -7.81 7.30 27.04
CA ILE A 447 -9.12 7.97 26.84
C ILE A 447 -9.50 8.77 28.09
N LEU A 448 -9.35 8.20 29.30
CA LEU A 448 -9.63 8.89 30.56
C LEU A 448 -8.73 10.12 30.73
N ILE A 449 -7.44 10.00 30.44
CA ILE A 449 -6.49 11.12 30.45
C ILE A 449 -6.91 12.17 29.41
N GLY A 450 -7.20 11.75 28.21
CA GLY A 450 -7.65 12.62 27.12
C GLY A 450 -8.97 13.35 27.45
N TRP A 451 -9.90 12.69 28.11
CA TRP A 451 -11.14 13.29 28.58
C TRP A 451 -10.91 14.33 29.68
N ARG A 452 -9.99 14.05 30.61
CA ARG A 452 -9.66 14.95 31.74
C ARG A 452 -8.86 16.19 31.31
N PHE A 453 -7.88 16.01 30.40
CA PHE A 453 -6.92 17.06 30.04
C PHE A 453 -7.11 17.61 28.61
N GLY A 454 -8.09 17.10 27.87
CA GLY A 454 -8.33 17.38 26.46
C GLY A 454 -7.43 16.54 25.53
N PHE A 455 -7.99 16.13 24.38
CA PHE A 455 -7.27 15.33 23.37
C PHE A 455 -6.25 16.14 22.53
N ARG A 456 -5.89 17.36 22.95
CA ARG A 456 -4.93 18.23 22.24
C ARG A 456 -3.49 17.90 22.64
N MET A 457 -3.03 16.71 22.29
CA MET A 457 -1.60 16.36 22.38
C MET A 457 -0.86 16.84 21.13
N GLU A 458 -0.61 18.14 21.02
CA GLU A 458 0.19 18.68 19.93
C GLU A 458 1.69 18.47 20.21
N THR A 459 2.47 18.07 19.19
CA THR A 459 3.93 17.86 19.27
C THR A 459 4.64 19.07 19.88
N ASP A 460 4.19 20.30 19.55
CA ASP A 460 4.81 21.53 20.04
C ASP A 460 4.56 21.75 21.54
N VAL A 461 3.38 21.37 22.02
CA VAL A 461 3.05 21.47 23.45
C VAL A 461 3.80 20.40 24.25
N LEU A 462 3.87 19.18 23.71
CA LEU A 462 4.56 18.06 24.35
C LEU A 462 6.08 18.28 24.42
N SER A 463 6.67 18.79 23.34
CA SER A 463 8.11 19.09 23.27
C SER A 463 8.54 20.22 24.21
N ARG A 464 7.63 21.16 24.52
CA ARG A 464 7.88 22.23 25.51
C ARG A 464 7.75 21.74 26.94
N LYS A 465 6.84 20.82 27.23
CA LYS A 465 6.56 20.34 28.60
C LYS A 465 7.46 19.18 29.02
N ILE A 466 7.94 18.36 28.10
CA ILE A 466 8.73 17.16 28.39
C ILE A 466 10.07 17.25 27.66
N PRO A 467 11.18 17.60 28.34
CA PRO A 467 12.50 17.76 27.71
C PRO A 467 12.99 16.44 27.06
N PHE A 468 12.70 15.30 27.66
CA PHE A 468 13.00 13.98 27.09
C PHE A 468 12.30 13.75 25.74
N PHE A 469 11.06 14.20 25.60
CA PHE A 469 10.32 14.12 24.33
C PHE A 469 10.95 14.99 23.23
N ARG A 470 11.50 16.15 23.60
CA ARG A 470 12.25 17.00 22.67
C ARG A 470 13.52 16.32 22.17
N LEU A 471 14.30 15.72 23.07
CA LEU A 471 15.51 14.97 22.72
C LEU A 471 15.15 13.80 21.81
N PHE A 472 14.10 13.07 22.14
CA PHE A 472 13.56 11.98 21.36
C PHE A 472 13.18 12.45 19.94
N LEU A 473 12.46 13.56 19.78
CA LEU A 473 12.11 14.13 18.47
C LEU A 473 13.36 14.55 17.66
N ILE A 474 14.39 15.09 18.30
CA ILE A 474 15.65 15.47 17.64
C ILE A 474 16.34 14.22 17.09
N ILE A 475 16.51 13.19 17.91
CA ILE A 475 17.13 11.92 17.50
C ILE A 475 16.33 11.28 16.37
N PHE A 476 15.00 11.25 16.47
CA PHE A 476 14.15 10.67 15.44
C PHE A 476 14.12 11.47 14.15
N ASN A 477 14.12 12.80 14.21
CA ASN A 477 14.23 13.62 13.01
C ASN A 477 15.59 13.44 12.32
N PHE A 478 16.66 13.30 13.10
CA PHE A 478 17.97 12.95 12.57
C PHE A 478 17.98 11.57 11.92
N LEU A 479 17.45 10.55 12.59
CA LEU A 479 17.33 9.20 12.03
C LEU A 479 16.44 9.20 10.76
N ARG A 480 15.32 9.90 10.77
CA ARG A 480 14.47 10.07 9.59
C ARG A 480 15.24 10.72 8.45
N GLN A 481 16.03 11.77 8.73
CA GLN A 481 16.80 12.47 7.71
C GLN A 481 17.95 11.63 7.17
N ALA A 482 18.59 10.85 8.03
CA ALA A 482 19.65 9.91 7.66
C ALA A 482 19.10 8.71 6.87
N LEU A 483 17.95 8.19 7.26
CA LEU A 483 17.28 7.06 6.61
C LEU A 483 16.40 7.47 5.41
N SER A 484 16.06 8.75 5.30
CA SER A 484 15.36 9.25 4.11
C SER A 484 16.35 9.26 2.94
N LEU A 485 15.93 8.75 1.78
CA LEU A 485 16.74 8.77 0.55
C LEU A 485 16.95 10.20 0.00
N SER A 486 16.55 11.25 0.73
CA SER A 486 16.71 12.65 0.31
C SER A 486 18.18 13.07 0.12
N TRP A 487 19.12 12.51 0.91
CA TRP A 487 20.54 12.72 0.71
C TRP A 487 21.06 12.01 -0.54
N VAL A 488 20.49 10.83 -0.88
CA VAL A 488 20.81 10.08 -2.11
C VAL A 488 20.35 10.88 -3.33
N SER A 489 19.14 11.45 -3.30
CA SER A 489 18.67 12.33 -4.39
C SER A 489 19.55 13.56 -4.56
N GLY A 490 20.03 14.14 -3.44
CA GLY A 490 21.02 15.21 -3.45
C GLY A 490 22.36 14.81 -4.05
N LEU A 491 22.83 13.60 -3.75
CA LEU A 491 24.07 13.03 -4.30
C LEU A 491 23.91 12.71 -5.77
N VAL A 492 22.82 12.06 -6.17
CA VAL A 492 22.50 11.81 -7.59
C VAL A 492 22.40 13.10 -8.38
N ASN A 493 21.76 14.14 -7.82
CA ASN A 493 21.66 15.43 -8.48
C ASN A 493 23.04 16.12 -8.61
N ARG A 494 23.94 15.99 -7.63
CA ARG A 494 25.32 16.47 -7.74
C ARG A 494 26.11 15.70 -8.80
N VAL A 495 25.97 14.38 -8.83
CA VAL A 495 26.60 13.55 -9.87
C VAL A 495 26.03 13.91 -11.23
N TYR A 496 24.71 14.05 -11.35
CA TYR A 496 24.04 14.46 -12.58
C TYR A 496 24.51 15.85 -13.05
N THR A 497 24.57 16.85 -12.18
CA THR A 497 25.06 18.19 -12.54
C THR A 497 26.55 18.19 -12.89
N SER A 498 27.35 17.34 -12.24
CA SER A 498 28.78 17.19 -12.58
C SER A 498 28.99 16.48 -13.91
N THR A 499 28.12 15.52 -14.24
CA THR A 499 28.19 14.74 -15.49
C THR A 499 27.35 15.34 -16.62
N SER A 500 26.47 16.31 -16.33
CA SER A 500 25.58 16.92 -17.33
C SER A 500 26.34 17.55 -18.49
N GLY A 501 27.53 18.11 -18.26
CA GLY A 501 28.43 18.62 -19.30
C GLY A 501 28.93 17.49 -20.23
N LEU A 502 29.26 16.35 -19.69
CA LEU A 502 29.65 15.17 -20.48
C LEU A 502 28.44 14.61 -21.25
N VAL A 503 27.29 14.49 -20.60
CA VAL A 503 26.07 14.02 -21.25
C VAL A 503 25.64 14.99 -22.35
N ALA A 504 25.68 16.29 -22.12
CA ALA A 504 25.38 17.29 -23.14
C ALA A 504 26.37 17.23 -24.32
N PHE A 505 27.65 17.00 -24.04
CA PHE A 505 28.65 16.80 -25.07
C PHE A 505 28.36 15.54 -25.93
N PHE A 506 28.04 14.40 -25.28
CA PHE A 506 27.66 13.20 -26.01
C PHE A 506 26.32 13.36 -26.75
N SER A 507 25.30 13.97 -26.12
CA SER A 507 24.02 14.27 -26.77
C SER A 507 24.21 15.14 -28.01
N GLN A 508 25.08 16.15 -27.94
CA GLN A 508 25.38 17.04 -29.07
C GLN A 508 26.05 16.30 -30.23
N ILE A 509 26.86 15.26 -29.94
CA ILE A 509 27.47 14.39 -30.95
C ILE A 509 26.43 13.45 -31.58
N PHE A 510 25.46 12.96 -30.80
CA PHE A 510 24.48 11.95 -31.25
C PHE A 510 23.15 12.53 -31.74
N GLU A 511 22.74 13.72 -31.31
CA GLU A 511 21.46 14.35 -31.68
C GLU A 511 21.56 15.39 -32.83
N GLY A 512 22.77 15.79 -33.24
CA GLY A 512 22.98 16.70 -34.37
C GLY A 512 23.12 15.97 -35.73
N ASP A 513 23.48 16.71 -36.75
CA ASP A 513 23.80 16.19 -38.10
C ASP A 513 24.87 15.07 -38.06
N GLY A 514 25.67 15.02 -37.00
CA GLY A 514 26.59 13.91 -36.68
C GLY A 514 25.90 12.62 -36.31
N GLY A 515 24.66 12.61 -35.79
CA GLY A 515 23.95 11.42 -35.38
C GLY A 515 23.67 10.45 -36.53
N ILE A 516 23.39 10.98 -37.72
CA ILE A 516 23.22 10.19 -38.94
C ILE A 516 24.56 9.55 -39.34
N LEU A 517 25.65 10.30 -39.26
CA LEU A 517 26.97 9.81 -39.58
C LEU A 517 27.44 8.72 -38.63
N TRP A 518 27.20 8.86 -37.33
CA TRP A 518 27.47 7.82 -36.33
C TRP A 518 26.61 6.58 -36.48
N SER A 519 25.33 6.74 -36.87
CA SER A 519 24.46 5.61 -37.16
C SER A 519 24.95 4.80 -38.37
N VAL A 520 25.46 5.48 -39.42
CA VAL A 520 26.07 4.83 -40.58
C VAL A 520 27.38 4.11 -40.19
N VAL A 521 28.23 4.74 -39.39
CA VAL A 521 29.48 4.12 -38.90
C VAL A 521 29.14 2.89 -38.04
N PHE A 522 28.18 2.98 -37.15
CA PHE A 522 27.74 1.86 -36.32
C PHE A 522 27.18 0.70 -37.14
N LEU A 523 26.34 0.99 -38.13
CA LEU A 523 25.82 -0.01 -39.09
C LEU A 523 26.95 -0.66 -39.90
N PHE A 524 27.95 0.12 -40.30
CA PHE A 524 29.10 -0.34 -41.04
C PHE A 524 29.96 -1.31 -40.18
N VAL A 525 30.26 -0.93 -38.93
CA VAL A 525 30.98 -1.75 -37.96
C VAL A 525 30.19 -3.04 -37.64
N LEU A 526 28.89 -2.94 -37.44
CA LEU A 526 28.01 -4.08 -37.20
C LEU A 526 27.99 -5.03 -38.42
N SER A 527 27.98 -4.47 -39.64
CA SER A 527 28.04 -5.27 -40.88
C SER A 527 29.35 -6.02 -41.01
N ILE A 528 30.49 -5.38 -40.64
CA ILE A 528 31.79 -6.03 -40.63
C ILE A 528 31.82 -7.16 -39.60
N LEU A 529 31.34 -6.94 -38.38
CA LEU A 529 31.29 -7.95 -37.32
C LEU A 529 30.38 -9.14 -37.66
N LEU A 530 29.29 -8.90 -38.41
CA LEU A 530 28.40 -9.96 -38.88
C LEU A 530 28.94 -10.73 -40.09
N LEU A 531 29.72 -10.08 -40.94
CA LEU A 531 30.36 -10.72 -42.13
C LEU A 531 31.62 -11.50 -41.77
N PHE A 532 32.31 -11.13 -40.70
CA PHE A 532 33.55 -11.76 -40.24
C PHE A 532 33.44 -12.18 -38.76
N PRO A 533 32.65 -13.23 -38.42
CA PRO A 533 32.42 -13.66 -37.04
C PRO A 533 33.66 -14.27 -36.34
N GLY A 534 34.85 -14.12 -36.91
CA GLY A 534 36.11 -14.63 -36.39
C GLY A 534 37.23 -13.60 -36.19
N LEU A 535 36.93 -12.28 -36.35
CA LEU A 535 37.78 -11.19 -35.93
C LEU A 535 37.34 -10.73 -34.54
#